data_fbe962fea99e8cc5502700f00289cd95
#
_entry.id   fbe962fea99e8cc5502700f00289cd95
#
_cell.length_a   1.000
_cell.length_b   1.000
_cell.length_c   1.000
_cell.angle_alpha   90.00
_cell.angle_beta   90.00
_cell.angle_gamma   90.00
#
_symmetry.space_group_name_H-M   'P 1'
#
loop_
_entity.id
_entity.type
_entity.pdbx_description
1 polymer ?
#
loop_
_entity_poly.entity_id
_entity_poly.type
_entity_poly.pdbx_seq_one_letter_code
_entity_poly.pdbx_strand_id
1 'polypeptide(L)'
;MPVYRNPCISAIFVKLMPYGNGPGVKYPDRIGSNMPLATRLTCRKGTSMSEKSGPQSIPAATVVVFRRAANGGPAQVLMLERASTMRFAGGAAVFPGGRIDPSDHELAMQLSHGFDNDEAAARIAALRETIEEAGLVLGMNVRVTPDQAAEARGMLAGHGALAPVLERFGWVPDLSTLHPWSRWCPDWKGAFDTCFYLADLGTGAVEVSKDDTENTHLFWASAREAIAMSERGEISVIFPTLRNLERLALHDSFAEARDFAARFPIRTVVPFRSEVDGEDYLTLPNDLGYPVTSQSFKTIRRG
;
A
#
# COMPACT_ATOMS: atom_id res chain seq x y z
N MET A 1 33.91 -16.93 -17.16
CA MET A 1 32.61 -17.31 -16.59
C MET A 1 31.56 -16.42 -17.18
N PRO A 2 30.57 -16.91 -17.92
CA PRO A 2 29.63 -16.06 -18.65
C PRO A 2 28.53 -15.58 -17.68
N VAL A 3 28.30 -14.27 -17.74
CA VAL A 3 27.20 -13.57 -17.06
C VAL A 3 25.90 -13.91 -17.81
N TYR A 4 25.02 -14.65 -17.19
CA TYR A 4 23.65 -14.88 -17.71
C TYR A 4 22.86 -13.58 -17.64
N ARG A 5 22.64 -12.97 -18.81
CA ARG A 5 21.61 -11.96 -19.01
C ARG A 5 20.28 -12.68 -19.20
N ASN A 6 19.37 -12.53 -18.26
CA ASN A 6 17.99 -12.96 -18.41
C ASN A 6 17.19 -11.87 -19.12
N PRO A 7 16.50 -12.15 -20.23
CA PRO A 7 15.69 -11.16 -20.93
C PRO A 7 14.25 -11.14 -20.40
N CYS A 8 13.66 -9.97 -20.44
CA CYS A 8 12.21 -9.65 -20.43
C CYS A 8 11.42 -9.98 -19.17
N ILE A 9 11.36 -9.00 -18.28
CA ILE A 9 10.15 -8.74 -17.52
C ILE A 9 9.63 -7.38 -17.98
N SER A 10 8.73 -7.40 -18.98
CA SER A 10 7.95 -6.19 -19.32
C SER A 10 6.89 -6.01 -18.24
N ALA A 11 7.24 -5.32 -17.18
CA ALA A 11 6.27 -4.85 -16.20
C ALA A 11 5.38 -3.79 -16.88
N ILE A 12 4.07 -3.99 -16.84
CA ILE A 12 3.10 -3.01 -17.35
C ILE A 12 3.03 -1.86 -16.34
N PHE A 13 3.65 -0.74 -16.66
CA PHE A 13 3.61 0.50 -15.86
C PHE A 13 2.81 1.56 -16.57
N VAL A 14 2.08 2.32 -15.79
CA VAL A 14 1.16 3.33 -16.28
C VAL A 14 1.63 4.71 -15.88
N LYS A 15 2.01 5.54 -16.86
CA LYS A 15 2.29 6.98 -16.71
C LYS A 15 1.11 7.77 -17.29
N LEU A 16 0.49 8.67 -16.53
CA LEU A 16 -0.66 9.47 -16.97
C LEU A 16 -0.27 10.65 -17.87
N MET A 17 -1.02 10.90 -18.94
CA MET A 17 -1.03 12.17 -19.68
C MET A 17 -2.17 13.09 -19.20
N PRO A 18 -2.04 14.42 -19.36
CA PRO A 18 -3.07 15.34 -18.93
C PRO A 18 -4.41 15.08 -19.65
N TYR A 19 -5.45 14.99 -18.86
CA TYR A 19 -6.83 14.94 -19.36
C TYR A 19 -7.20 16.26 -20.04
N GLY A 20 -7.63 16.18 -21.30
CA GLY A 20 -8.46 17.21 -21.89
C GLY A 20 -9.83 17.19 -21.21
N ASN A 21 -10.41 18.38 -20.98
CA ASN A 21 -11.70 18.60 -20.33
C ASN A 21 -12.80 17.69 -20.91
N GLY A 22 -13.11 16.57 -20.26
CA GLY A 22 -14.28 15.75 -20.46
C GLY A 22 -15.27 15.95 -19.31
N PRO A 23 -16.59 15.73 -19.51
CA PRO A 23 -17.61 16.05 -18.52
C PRO A 23 -17.42 15.26 -17.23
N GLY A 24 -17.50 15.98 -16.11
CA GLY A 24 -17.18 15.53 -14.77
C GLY A 24 -17.77 14.18 -14.37
N VAL A 25 -16.92 13.35 -13.83
CA VAL A 25 -17.32 12.12 -13.13
C VAL A 25 -18.10 12.55 -11.89
N LYS A 26 -19.43 12.37 -11.91
CA LYS A 26 -20.27 12.53 -10.72
C LYS A 26 -20.03 11.32 -9.82
N TYR A 27 -19.44 11.54 -8.66
CA TYR A 27 -19.41 10.55 -7.59
C TYR A 27 -20.85 10.34 -7.07
N PRO A 28 -21.30 9.09 -6.86
CA PRO A 28 -22.64 8.85 -6.34
C PRO A 28 -22.78 9.36 -4.91
N ASP A 29 -23.85 10.10 -4.65
CA ASP A 29 -24.27 10.51 -3.32
C ASP A 29 -24.56 9.27 -2.46
N ARG A 30 -24.04 9.30 -1.23
CA ARG A 30 -24.25 8.42 -0.06
C ARG A 30 -25.09 7.15 -0.30
N ILE A 31 -24.42 6.00 -0.22
CA ILE A 31 -25.09 4.69 -0.15
C ILE A 31 -25.65 4.52 1.26
N GLY A 32 -26.96 4.22 1.33
CA GLY A 32 -27.74 4.08 2.56
C GLY A 32 -27.23 2.97 3.50
N SER A 33 -27.33 3.27 4.77
CA SER A 33 -27.02 2.40 5.90
C SER A 33 -28.08 1.30 6.05
N ASN A 34 -27.73 0.03 5.77
CA ASN A 34 -28.31 -1.15 6.42
C ASN A 34 -27.62 -2.42 5.96
N MET A 35 -26.70 -2.94 6.79
CA MET A 35 -26.34 -4.37 6.81
C MET A 35 -25.73 -4.76 8.18
N PRO A 36 -25.96 -5.99 8.65
CA PRO A 36 -25.68 -6.41 10.02
C PRO A 36 -24.19 -6.69 10.29
N LEU A 37 -23.81 -6.46 11.55
CA LEU A 37 -22.49 -6.71 12.13
C LEU A 37 -22.11 -8.20 12.19
N ALA A 38 -20.81 -8.39 12.09
CA ALA A 38 -19.99 -9.50 12.59
C ALA A 38 -19.85 -10.75 11.73
N THR A 39 -18.68 -10.84 11.09
CA THR A 39 -18.02 -12.13 10.88
C THR A 39 -16.51 -11.93 11.06
N ARG A 40 -15.91 -12.69 11.98
CA ARG A 40 -14.47 -12.75 12.23
C ARG A 40 -13.73 -13.01 10.92
N LEU A 41 -12.88 -12.10 10.55
CA LEU A 41 -11.97 -12.24 9.41
C LEU A 41 -10.84 -13.19 9.81
N THR A 42 -11.01 -14.46 9.51
CA THR A 42 -9.89 -15.39 9.40
C THR A 42 -9.48 -15.42 7.94
N CYS A 43 -8.24 -15.11 7.64
CA CYS A 43 -7.64 -15.43 6.35
C CYS A 43 -7.61 -16.96 6.22
N ARG A 44 -8.67 -17.55 5.64
CA ARG A 44 -8.74 -19.00 5.43
C ARG A 44 -7.73 -19.37 4.35
N LYS A 45 -6.80 -20.26 4.70
CA LYS A 45 -6.07 -21.07 3.73
C LYS A 45 -7.06 -21.67 2.75
N GLY A 46 -6.95 -21.32 1.49
CA GLY A 46 -7.66 -22.00 0.43
C GLY A 46 -7.31 -23.48 0.49
N THR A 47 -8.32 -24.32 0.48
CA THR A 47 -8.25 -25.77 0.41
C THR A 47 -7.27 -26.20 -0.67
N SER A 48 -6.35 -27.09 -0.29
CA SER A 48 -5.45 -27.85 -1.15
C SER A 48 -6.17 -28.33 -2.41
N MET A 49 -5.96 -27.65 -3.52
CA MET A 49 -6.14 -28.20 -4.86
C MET A 49 -4.77 -28.26 -5.51
N SER A 50 -4.39 -29.49 -5.91
CA SER A 50 -3.34 -29.91 -6.84
C SER A 50 -2.43 -28.79 -7.36
N GLU A 51 -1.14 -28.88 -7.01
CA GLU A 51 -0.02 -28.10 -7.52
C GLU A 51 0.01 -28.04 -9.06
N LYS A 52 -0.65 -27.05 -9.62
CA LYS A 52 -0.14 -26.36 -10.79
C LYS A 52 0.74 -25.27 -10.26
N SER A 53 2.06 -25.36 -10.46
CA SER A 53 3.03 -24.31 -10.18
C SER A 53 2.61 -23.04 -10.93
N GLY A 54 1.75 -22.25 -10.30
CA GLY A 54 1.41 -20.90 -10.76
C GLY A 54 2.66 -20.01 -10.65
N PRO A 55 2.69 -18.85 -11.31
CA PRO A 55 3.80 -17.93 -11.21
C PRO A 55 4.02 -17.55 -9.76
N GLN A 56 5.26 -17.73 -9.27
CA GLN A 56 5.61 -17.46 -7.90
C GLN A 56 5.55 -15.94 -7.67
N SER A 57 4.56 -15.48 -6.92
CA SER A 57 4.40 -14.08 -6.51
C SER A 57 5.41 -13.72 -5.40
N ILE A 58 5.70 -12.43 -5.26
CA ILE A 58 6.59 -11.89 -4.24
C ILE A 58 5.71 -11.30 -3.13
N PRO A 59 5.70 -11.87 -1.90
CA PRO A 59 4.94 -11.32 -0.80
C PRO A 59 5.43 -9.91 -0.46
N ALA A 60 4.48 -8.98 -0.23
CA ALA A 60 4.76 -7.59 0.10
C ALA A 60 3.68 -6.99 0.99
N ALA A 61 4.04 -5.93 1.70
CA ALA A 61 3.12 -5.17 2.53
C ALA A 61 3.33 -3.67 2.33
N THR A 62 2.24 -2.92 2.37
CA THR A 62 2.20 -1.47 2.15
C THR A 62 1.26 -0.85 3.16
N VAL A 63 1.59 0.33 3.69
CA VAL A 63 0.75 1.03 4.63
C VAL A 63 0.36 2.42 4.13
N VAL A 64 -0.93 2.72 4.14
CA VAL A 64 -1.48 4.06 3.95
C VAL A 64 -1.50 4.73 5.30
N VAL A 65 -0.53 5.60 5.56
CA VAL A 65 -0.42 6.35 6.81
C VAL A 65 -1.25 7.61 6.72
N PHE A 66 -2.24 7.73 7.58
CA PHE A 66 -3.09 8.90 7.68
C PHE A 66 -2.58 9.90 8.71
N ARG A 67 -2.74 11.19 8.43
CA ARG A 67 -2.67 12.26 9.41
C ARG A 67 -3.83 13.24 9.23
N ARG A 68 -4.18 13.94 10.30
CA ARG A 68 -5.13 15.05 10.20
C ARG A 68 -4.49 16.24 9.49
N ALA A 69 -5.23 16.86 8.57
CA ALA A 69 -4.78 18.08 7.94
C ALA A 69 -4.78 19.25 8.97
N ALA A 70 -3.71 20.04 8.99
CA ALA A 70 -3.57 21.16 9.93
C ALA A 70 -4.64 22.25 9.76
N ASN A 71 -5.21 22.37 8.55
CA ASN A 71 -6.25 23.34 8.21
C ASN A 71 -7.69 22.82 8.43
N GLY A 72 -7.86 21.64 9.03
CA GLY A 72 -9.17 21.02 9.23
C GLY A 72 -9.81 20.44 7.97
N GLY A 73 -9.07 20.39 6.86
CA GLY A 73 -9.49 19.75 5.61
C GLY A 73 -9.52 18.21 5.70
N PRO A 74 -9.75 17.52 4.56
CA PRO A 74 -9.70 16.07 4.47
C PRO A 74 -8.36 15.53 5.00
N ALA A 75 -8.39 14.34 5.60
CA ALA A 75 -7.17 13.68 6.06
C ALA A 75 -6.17 13.51 4.91
N GLN A 76 -4.90 13.65 5.25
CA GLN A 76 -3.79 13.47 4.32
C GLN A 76 -3.19 12.09 4.49
N VAL A 77 -2.69 11.53 3.39
CA VAL A 77 -1.92 10.29 3.37
C VAL A 77 -0.48 10.56 2.99
N LEU A 78 0.43 9.78 3.56
CA LEU A 78 1.85 9.84 3.23
C LEU A 78 2.08 9.18 1.87
N MET A 79 2.75 9.91 1.00
CA MET A 79 3.23 9.43 -0.30
C MET A 79 4.74 9.61 -0.38
N LEU A 80 5.39 8.70 -1.06
CA LEU A 80 6.81 8.80 -1.37
C LEU A 80 7.04 8.61 -2.88
N GLU A 81 7.95 9.39 -3.44
CA GLU A 81 8.37 9.28 -4.82
C GLU A 81 9.65 8.43 -4.88
N ARG A 82 9.57 7.30 -5.58
CA ARG A 82 10.69 6.39 -5.72
C ARG A 82 11.75 6.96 -6.66
N ALA A 83 13.01 6.71 -6.37
CA ALA A 83 14.09 7.10 -7.27
C ALA A 83 13.87 6.52 -8.68
N SER A 84 14.09 7.33 -9.71
CA SER A 84 13.87 6.91 -11.11
C SER A 84 14.73 5.71 -11.54
N THR A 85 15.82 5.46 -10.81
CA THR A 85 16.72 4.32 -11.02
C THR A 85 16.17 3.00 -10.49
N MET A 86 15.10 3.02 -9.70
CA MET A 86 14.49 1.82 -9.13
C MET A 86 13.90 0.93 -10.23
N ARG A 87 14.10 -0.37 -10.08
CA ARG A 87 13.67 -1.39 -11.04
C ARG A 87 12.15 -1.51 -11.18
N PHE A 88 11.44 -1.23 -10.08
CA PHE A 88 9.99 -1.28 -10.00
C PHE A 88 9.44 0.09 -9.60
N ALA A 89 8.47 0.60 -10.36
CA ALA A 89 7.82 1.89 -10.13
C ALA A 89 8.80 3.08 -9.95
N GLY A 90 9.97 3.05 -10.62
CA GLY A 90 10.93 4.16 -10.56
C GLY A 90 10.29 5.46 -11.01
N GLY A 91 10.45 6.53 -10.21
CA GLY A 91 9.82 7.84 -10.44
C GLY A 91 8.31 7.88 -10.18
N ALA A 92 7.71 6.82 -9.61
CA ALA A 92 6.31 6.82 -9.25
C ALA A 92 6.10 7.19 -7.78
N ALA A 93 5.01 7.90 -7.50
CA ALA A 93 4.51 8.12 -6.15
C ALA A 93 3.74 6.89 -5.68
N VAL A 94 4.13 6.37 -4.52
CA VAL A 94 3.58 5.17 -3.89
C VAL A 94 3.36 5.41 -2.39
N PHE A 95 2.67 4.51 -1.72
CA PHE A 95 2.66 4.46 -0.25
C PHE A 95 3.90 3.73 0.27
N PRO A 96 4.35 3.97 1.51
CA PRO A 96 5.42 3.23 2.15
C PRO A 96 5.18 1.71 2.12
N GLY A 97 6.19 0.93 1.79
CA GLY A 97 6.07 -0.52 1.81
C GLY A 97 7.08 -1.24 0.93
N GLY A 98 7.25 -2.52 1.22
CA GLY A 98 8.21 -3.37 0.55
C GLY A 98 7.92 -4.86 0.70
N ARG A 99 8.93 -5.68 0.54
CA ARG A 99 8.82 -7.15 0.63
C ARG A 99 8.62 -7.59 2.07
N ILE A 100 7.96 -8.72 2.22
CA ILE A 100 7.97 -9.45 3.48
C ILE A 100 9.22 -10.31 3.49
N ASP A 101 10.12 -10.04 4.42
CA ASP A 101 11.39 -10.72 4.54
C ASP A 101 11.32 -11.92 5.51
N PRO A 102 12.25 -12.89 5.43
CA PRO A 102 12.30 -14.00 6.38
C PRO A 102 12.36 -13.55 7.84
N SER A 103 13.08 -12.45 8.13
CA SER A 103 13.17 -11.86 9.47
C SER A 103 11.82 -11.36 10.02
N ASP A 104 10.89 -10.92 9.14
CA ASP A 104 9.54 -10.52 9.54
C ASP A 104 8.72 -11.73 10.00
N HIS A 105 8.86 -12.89 9.32
CA HIS A 105 8.25 -14.16 9.73
C HIS A 105 8.84 -14.69 11.03
N GLU A 106 10.17 -14.57 11.22
CA GLU A 106 10.84 -14.98 12.45
C GLU A 106 10.36 -14.15 13.65
N LEU A 107 10.26 -12.83 13.48
CA LEU A 107 9.73 -11.94 14.50
C LEU A 107 8.25 -12.22 14.80
N ALA A 108 7.44 -12.50 13.78
CA ALA A 108 6.04 -12.88 13.95
C ALA A 108 5.87 -14.12 14.85
N MET A 109 6.74 -15.12 14.73
CA MET A 109 6.71 -16.30 15.61
C MET A 109 7.09 -15.99 17.06
N GLN A 110 7.83 -14.92 17.32
CA GLN A 110 8.30 -14.54 18.65
C GLN A 110 7.31 -13.63 19.40
N LEU A 111 6.53 -12.84 18.67
CA LEU A 111 5.59 -11.91 19.26
C LEU A 111 4.28 -12.60 19.65
N SER A 112 3.68 -12.12 20.74
CA SER A 112 2.30 -12.50 21.11
C SER A 112 1.31 -11.63 20.37
N HIS A 113 0.55 -12.21 19.45
CA HIS A 113 -0.46 -11.52 18.64
C HIS A 113 -1.63 -12.46 18.30
N GLY A 114 -2.74 -11.90 17.84
CA GLY A 114 -3.95 -12.66 17.49
C GLY A 114 -4.09 -13.03 16.00
N PHE A 115 -3.01 -12.95 15.22
CA PHE A 115 -2.99 -13.17 13.77
C PHE A 115 -2.33 -14.50 13.42
N ASP A 116 -2.57 -15.04 12.22
CA ASP A 116 -1.71 -16.08 11.69
C ASP A 116 -0.30 -15.50 11.37
N ASN A 117 0.69 -16.38 11.21
CA ASN A 117 2.08 -15.94 11.07
C ASN A 117 2.32 -15.13 9.79
N ASP A 118 1.65 -15.44 8.68
CA ASP A 118 1.84 -14.74 7.41
C ASP A 118 1.23 -13.32 7.50
N GLU A 119 0.04 -13.19 8.11
CA GLU A 119 -0.58 -11.89 8.37
C GLU A 119 0.24 -11.04 9.35
N ALA A 120 0.78 -11.64 10.41
CA ALA A 120 1.63 -10.94 11.37
C ALA A 120 2.93 -10.47 10.68
N ALA A 121 3.58 -11.32 9.89
CA ALA A 121 4.78 -10.97 9.13
C ALA A 121 4.53 -9.82 8.14
N ALA A 122 3.37 -9.81 7.46
CA ALA A 122 2.98 -8.71 6.58
C ALA A 122 2.84 -7.37 7.33
N ARG A 123 2.26 -7.39 8.53
CA ARG A 123 2.12 -6.20 9.38
C ARG A 123 3.48 -5.73 9.92
N ILE A 124 4.36 -6.64 10.29
CA ILE A 124 5.73 -6.33 10.72
C ILE A 124 6.52 -5.71 9.57
N ALA A 125 6.45 -6.28 8.37
CA ALA A 125 7.06 -5.69 7.17
C ALA A 125 6.56 -4.27 6.92
N ALA A 126 5.24 -4.01 7.00
CA ALA A 126 4.66 -2.69 6.84
C ALA A 126 5.21 -1.68 7.87
N LEU A 127 5.38 -2.08 9.14
CA LEU A 127 6.00 -1.22 10.18
C LEU A 127 7.48 -0.97 9.87
N ARG A 128 8.25 -2.00 9.54
CA ARG A 128 9.67 -1.93 9.22
C ARG A 128 9.93 -0.98 8.05
N GLU A 129 9.25 -1.20 6.94
CA GLU A 129 9.38 -0.39 5.72
C GLU A 129 9.00 1.08 5.97
N THR A 130 7.99 1.35 6.80
CA THR A 130 7.62 2.74 7.15
C THR A 130 8.74 3.45 7.93
N ILE A 131 9.45 2.74 8.80
CA ILE A 131 10.60 3.31 9.50
C ILE A 131 11.76 3.54 8.51
N GLU A 132 12.05 2.57 7.66
CA GLU A 132 13.14 2.65 6.67
C GLU A 132 12.91 3.78 5.68
N GLU A 133 11.75 3.82 5.06
CA GLU A 133 11.46 4.74 3.97
C GLU A 133 11.10 6.15 4.44
N ALA A 134 10.36 6.29 5.56
CA ALA A 134 9.82 7.57 6.01
C ALA A 134 10.33 8.03 7.39
N GLY A 135 11.06 7.20 8.13
CA GLY A 135 11.46 7.51 9.50
C GLY A 135 10.31 7.56 10.49
N LEU A 136 9.14 7.03 10.12
CA LEU A 136 7.95 7.00 10.97
C LEU A 136 7.84 5.69 11.74
N VAL A 137 7.74 5.77 13.05
CA VAL A 137 7.47 4.63 13.93
C VAL A 137 5.99 4.59 14.27
N LEU A 138 5.30 3.56 13.81
CA LEU A 138 3.86 3.37 14.01
C LEU A 138 3.60 2.19 14.95
N GLY A 139 2.43 2.20 15.60
CA GLY A 139 1.90 1.05 16.31
C GLY A 139 2.72 0.57 17.51
N MET A 140 3.53 1.42 18.13
CA MET A 140 4.28 1.04 19.33
C MET A 140 3.49 1.32 20.61
N ASN A 141 3.72 0.50 21.63
CA ASN A 141 3.08 0.62 22.95
C ASN A 141 3.53 1.86 23.76
N VAL A 142 4.46 2.63 23.21
CA VAL A 142 5.05 3.82 23.84
C VAL A 142 5.11 4.99 22.87
N ARG A 143 5.23 6.20 23.40
CA ARG A 143 5.51 7.37 22.57
C ARG A 143 6.98 7.36 22.16
N VAL A 144 7.24 7.39 20.86
CA VAL A 144 8.58 7.42 20.28
C VAL A 144 9.01 8.88 20.06
N THR A 145 10.25 9.21 20.44
CA THR A 145 10.84 10.53 20.19
C THR A 145 11.45 10.59 18.76
N PRO A 146 11.65 11.80 18.20
CA PRO A 146 12.34 11.95 16.90
C PRO A 146 13.75 11.32 16.88
N ASP A 147 14.52 11.47 17.95
CA ASP A 147 15.87 10.88 18.04
C ASP A 147 15.83 9.35 18.06
N GLN A 148 14.87 8.75 18.76
CA GLN A 148 14.66 7.31 18.76
C GLN A 148 14.24 6.80 17.37
N ALA A 149 13.38 7.54 16.67
CA ALA A 149 12.97 7.18 15.31
C ALA A 149 14.15 7.26 14.34
N ALA A 150 15.00 8.29 14.45
CA ALA A 150 16.21 8.43 13.64
C ALA A 150 17.23 7.30 13.93
N GLU A 151 17.45 6.95 15.22
CA GLU A 151 18.33 5.83 15.61
C GLU A 151 17.76 4.50 15.08
N ALA A 152 16.45 4.26 15.23
CA ALA A 152 15.78 3.06 14.73
C ALA A 152 15.96 2.89 13.22
N ARG A 153 15.78 3.98 12.46
CA ARG A 153 16.00 4.00 11.02
C ARG A 153 17.45 3.66 10.66
N GLY A 154 18.41 4.26 11.37
CA GLY A 154 19.84 3.95 11.17
C GLY A 154 20.18 2.48 11.44
N MET A 155 19.57 1.88 12.46
CA MET A 155 19.72 0.45 12.75
C MET A 155 19.14 -0.42 11.63
N LEU A 156 17.97 -0.10 11.11
CA LEU A 156 17.35 -0.85 10.01
C LEU A 156 18.20 -0.80 8.74
N ALA A 157 18.76 0.36 8.40
CA ALA A 157 19.68 0.49 7.26
C ALA A 157 20.91 -0.42 7.38
N GLY A 158 21.33 -0.75 8.61
CA GLY A 158 22.46 -1.66 8.85
C GLY A 158 22.11 -3.15 8.96
N HIS A 159 20.92 -3.49 9.44
CA HIS A 159 20.52 -4.84 9.79
C HIS A 159 19.35 -5.41 8.97
N GLY A 160 18.52 -4.55 8.37
CA GLY A 160 17.37 -4.96 7.59
C GLY A 160 16.28 -5.74 8.37
N ALA A 161 16.31 -5.72 9.72
CA ALA A 161 15.40 -6.48 10.56
C ALA A 161 14.88 -5.62 11.73
N LEU A 162 13.56 -5.73 12.01
CA LEU A 162 12.92 -4.95 13.07
C LEU A 162 13.22 -5.46 14.48
N ALA A 163 13.46 -6.76 14.66
CA ALA A 163 13.68 -7.37 15.99
C ALA A 163 14.78 -6.68 16.82
N PRO A 164 16.00 -6.40 16.30
CA PRO A 164 17.03 -5.69 17.05
C PRO A 164 16.62 -4.27 17.48
N VAL A 165 15.80 -3.60 16.67
CA VAL A 165 15.29 -2.26 17.00
C VAL A 165 14.33 -2.35 18.18
N LEU A 166 13.39 -3.30 18.15
CA LEU A 166 12.44 -3.51 19.26
C LEU A 166 13.17 -3.84 20.55
N GLU A 167 14.19 -4.71 20.50
CA GLU A 167 15.02 -5.07 21.65
C GLU A 167 15.78 -3.85 22.20
N ARG A 168 16.41 -3.06 21.34
CA ARG A 168 17.20 -1.87 21.70
C ARG A 168 16.40 -0.86 22.51
N PHE A 169 15.14 -0.65 22.14
CA PHE A 169 14.27 0.36 22.77
C PHE A 169 13.26 -0.22 23.76
N GLY A 170 13.14 -1.53 23.87
CA GLY A 170 12.08 -2.17 24.64
C GLY A 170 10.68 -1.92 24.09
N TRP A 171 10.58 -1.73 22.78
CA TRP A 171 9.30 -1.50 22.12
C TRP A 171 8.53 -2.79 21.91
N VAL A 172 7.21 -2.71 22.08
CA VAL A 172 6.29 -3.79 21.79
C VAL A 172 5.30 -3.30 20.72
N PRO A 173 5.31 -3.86 19.52
CA PRO A 173 4.40 -3.45 18.47
C PRO A 173 2.99 -3.97 18.73
N ASP A 174 1.99 -3.09 18.58
CA ASP A 174 0.59 -3.47 18.48
C ASP A 174 0.20 -3.60 17.00
N LEU A 175 0.27 -4.82 16.50
CA LEU A 175 -0.06 -5.11 15.10
C LEU A 175 -1.54 -4.85 14.76
N SER A 176 -2.42 -4.73 15.75
CA SER A 176 -3.85 -4.45 15.55
C SER A 176 -4.12 -3.01 15.10
N THR A 177 -3.15 -2.11 15.24
CA THR A 177 -3.22 -0.72 14.78
C THR A 177 -3.17 -0.59 13.25
N LEU A 178 -2.73 -1.63 12.55
CA LEU A 178 -2.77 -1.72 11.10
C LEU A 178 -4.09 -2.37 10.67
N HIS A 179 -4.96 -1.60 10.00
CA HIS A 179 -6.28 -2.09 9.56
C HIS A 179 -6.24 -2.55 8.11
N PRO A 180 -6.67 -3.78 7.78
CA PRO A 180 -6.67 -4.28 6.40
C PRO A 180 -7.48 -3.39 5.48
N TRP A 181 -6.91 -3.05 4.30
CA TRP A 181 -7.53 -2.22 3.28
C TRP A 181 -7.82 -2.99 2.00
N SER A 182 -6.81 -3.61 1.43
CA SER A 182 -6.91 -4.40 0.20
C SER A 182 -5.74 -5.36 0.07
N ARG A 183 -5.84 -6.35 -0.82
CA ARG A 183 -4.73 -7.20 -1.24
C ARG A 183 -4.72 -7.26 -2.77
N TRP A 184 -3.54 -7.06 -3.37
CA TRP A 184 -3.35 -7.02 -4.81
C TRP A 184 -2.31 -8.04 -5.23
N CYS A 185 -2.68 -8.93 -6.14
CA CYS A 185 -1.74 -9.90 -6.73
C CYS A 185 -2.09 -10.09 -8.21
N PRO A 186 -1.48 -9.33 -9.12
CA PRO A 186 -1.66 -9.54 -10.55
C PRO A 186 -1.18 -10.92 -10.99
N ASP A 187 -1.86 -11.53 -11.97
CA ASP A 187 -1.60 -12.90 -12.44
C ASP A 187 -0.46 -12.96 -13.47
N TRP A 188 0.76 -12.61 -13.05
CA TRP A 188 1.98 -12.84 -13.83
C TRP A 188 3.18 -13.19 -12.94
N LYS A 189 4.15 -13.88 -13.51
CA LYS A 189 5.35 -14.32 -12.78
C LYS A 189 6.14 -13.14 -12.23
N GLY A 190 6.45 -13.20 -10.94
CA GLY A 190 7.21 -12.17 -10.23
C GLY A 190 6.39 -10.93 -9.88
N ALA A 191 5.05 -10.99 -9.98
CA ALA A 191 4.17 -9.96 -9.45
C ALA A 191 4.29 -9.87 -7.93
N PHE A 192 4.10 -8.68 -7.40
CA PHE A 192 3.96 -8.52 -5.96
C PHE A 192 2.56 -8.93 -5.50
N ASP A 193 2.49 -9.75 -4.46
CA ASP A 193 1.29 -10.05 -3.69
C ASP A 193 1.27 -9.12 -2.49
N THR A 194 0.64 -7.97 -2.66
CA THR A 194 0.75 -6.85 -1.72
C THR A 194 -0.48 -6.74 -0.83
N CYS A 195 -0.28 -6.86 0.47
CA CYS A 195 -1.25 -6.50 1.50
C CYS A 195 -1.17 -5.00 1.78
N PHE A 196 -2.30 -4.29 1.67
CA PHE A 196 -2.42 -2.87 2.01
C PHE A 196 -3.12 -2.72 3.34
N TYR A 197 -2.54 -1.89 4.21
CA TYR A 197 -3.09 -1.55 5.53
C TYR A 197 -3.34 -0.05 5.65
N LEU A 198 -4.26 0.34 6.53
CA LEU A 198 -4.45 1.72 6.97
C LEU A 198 -3.87 1.87 8.36
N ALA A 199 -3.17 2.97 8.62
CA ALA A 199 -2.68 3.35 9.94
C ALA A 199 -2.96 4.83 10.22
N ASP A 200 -3.29 5.16 11.46
CA ASP A 200 -3.53 6.54 11.91
C ASP A 200 -2.33 7.06 12.69
N LEU A 201 -1.68 8.09 12.17
CA LEU A 201 -0.62 8.82 12.87
C LEU A 201 -1.20 9.82 13.90
N GLY A 202 -2.50 10.08 13.84
CA GLY A 202 -3.18 11.06 14.70
C GLY A 202 -2.82 12.49 14.34
N THR A 203 -2.61 13.32 15.39
CA THR A 203 -2.27 14.75 15.25
C THR A 203 -0.78 15.05 15.44
N GLY A 204 0.06 14.02 15.55
CA GLY A 204 1.49 14.18 15.75
C GLY A 204 2.13 14.84 14.52
N ALA A 205 2.71 16.04 14.70
CA ALA A 205 3.63 16.61 13.74
C ALA A 205 4.95 15.82 13.85
N VAL A 206 5.03 14.69 13.18
CA VAL A 206 6.29 13.98 13.00
C VAL A 206 6.88 14.50 11.69
N GLU A 207 8.07 15.07 11.75
CA GLU A 207 8.84 15.38 10.56
C GLU A 207 9.20 14.07 9.87
N VAL A 208 8.72 13.89 8.67
CA VAL A 208 9.12 12.77 7.81
C VAL A 208 10.46 13.12 7.18
N SER A 209 11.42 12.24 7.30
CA SER A 209 12.71 12.37 6.63
C SER A 209 12.82 11.29 5.55
N LYS A 210 13.14 11.70 4.32
CA LYS A 210 13.34 10.76 3.21
C LYS A 210 14.58 9.88 3.44
N ASP A 211 14.55 8.68 2.88
CA ASP A 211 15.74 7.91 2.60
C ASP A 211 16.38 8.45 1.31
N ASP A 212 17.63 8.87 1.38
CA ASP A 212 18.34 9.45 0.22
C ASP A 212 18.78 8.39 -0.80
N THR A 213 18.58 7.10 -0.54
CA THR A 213 19.00 6.00 -1.43
C THR A 213 17.90 5.50 -2.35
N GLU A 214 16.67 5.30 -1.82
CA GLU A 214 15.56 4.70 -2.55
C GLU A 214 14.43 5.69 -2.90
N ASN A 215 14.29 6.78 -2.14
CA ASN A 215 13.22 7.75 -2.28
C ASN A 215 13.75 9.17 -2.46
N THR A 216 13.19 9.88 -3.45
CA THR A 216 13.61 11.23 -3.79
C THR A 216 12.81 12.30 -3.05
N HIS A 217 11.55 12.01 -2.74
CA HIS A 217 10.64 12.97 -2.14
C HIS A 217 9.57 12.29 -1.28
N LEU A 218 9.28 12.88 -0.11
CA LEU A 218 8.18 12.51 0.77
C LEU A 218 7.21 13.68 0.88
N PHE A 219 5.93 13.42 0.73
CA PHE A 219 4.90 14.46 0.84
C PHE A 219 3.60 13.93 1.42
N TRP A 220 2.82 14.86 1.98
CA TRP A 220 1.49 14.61 2.47
C TRP A 220 0.47 15.26 1.55
N ALA A 221 -0.50 14.50 1.09
CA ALA A 221 -1.60 15.00 0.29
C ALA A 221 -2.89 14.29 0.69
N SER A 222 -4.05 14.92 0.55
CA SER A 222 -5.29 14.16 0.56
C SER A 222 -5.33 13.24 -0.66
N ALA A 223 -6.10 12.15 -0.58
CA ALA A 223 -6.21 11.24 -1.72
C ALA A 223 -6.70 11.96 -2.99
N ARG A 224 -7.64 12.91 -2.85
CA ARG A 224 -8.11 13.75 -3.97
C ARG A 224 -7.01 14.63 -4.53
N GLU A 225 -6.17 15.24 -3.67
CA GLU A 225 -5.05 16.07 -4.14
C GLU A 225 -3.98 15.23 -4.83
N ALA A 226 -3.63 14.04 -4.32
CA ALA A 226 -2.69 13.14 -4.98
C ALA A 226 -3.18 12.71 -6.38
N ILE A 227 -4.49 12.45 -6.54
CA ILE A 227 -5.09 12.19 -7.86
C ILE A 227 -4.94 13.42 -8.76
N ALA A 228 -5.29 14.61 -8.28
CA ALA A 228 -5.19 15.85 -9.04
C ALA A 228 -3.73 16.17 -9.44
N MET A 229 -2.75 15.95 -8.55
CA MET A 229 -1.31 16.07 -8.87
C MET A 229 -0.90 15.11 -9.99
N SER A 230 -1.41 13.89 -9.96
CA SER A 230 -1.16 12.91 -11.03
C SER A 230 -1.79 13.34 -12.36
N GLU A 231 -3.01 13.89 -12.34
CA GLU A 231 -3.68 14.43 -13.53
C GLU A 231 -2.94 15.62 -14.14
N ARG A 232 -2.37 16.50 -13.30
CA ARG A 232 -1.52 17.63 -13.74
C ARG A 232 -0.12 17.21 -14.19
N GLY A 233 0.24 15.91 -14.00
CA GLY A 233 1.56 15.38 -14.35
C GLY A 233 2.68 15.79 -13.40
N GLU A 234 2.34 16.26 -12.19
CA GLU A 234 3.29 16.62 -11.12
C GLU A 234 3.90 15.37 -10.49
N ILE A 235 3.12 14.30 -10.38
CA ILE A 235 3.57 12.98 -9.93
C ILE A 235 3.12 11.90 -10.92
N SER A 236 3.84 10.78 -10.95
CA SER A 236 3.42 9.57 -11.65
C SER A 236 2.85 8.57 -10.64
N VAL A 237 1.72 7.93 -10.94
CA VAL A 237 1.09 6.95 -10.04
C VAL A 237 0.84 5.65 -10.80
N ILE A 238 1.24 4.51 -10.23
CA ILE A 238 0.97 3.19 -10.82
C ILE A 238 -0.49 2.78 -10.62
N PHE A 239 -1.00 1.90 -11.47
CA PHE A 239 -2.41 1.49 -11.50
C PHE A 239 -2.97 1.04 -10.13
N PRO A 240 -2.33 0.13 -9.35
CA PRO A 240 -2.85 -0.26 -8.04
C PRO A 240 -2.92 0.92 -7.06
N THR A 241 -1.92 1.80 -7.06
CA THR A 241 -1.91 2.98 -6.19
C THR A 241 -3.02 3.95 -6.57
N LEU A 242 -3.24 4.20 -7.87
CA LEU A 242 -4.33 5.06 -8.35
C LEU A 242 -5.70 4.52 -7.93
N ARG A 243 -5.96 3.23 -8.13
CA ARG A 243 -7.22 2.61 -7.71
C ARG A 243 -7.44 2.72 -6.20
N ASN A 244 -6.38 2.51 -5.40
CA ASN A 244 -6.47 2.70 -3.95
C ASN A 244 -6.69 4.18 -3.57
N LEU A 245 -6.04 5.14 -4.23
CA LEU A 245 -6.28 6.58 -4.02
C LEU A 245 -7.74 6.97 -4.34
N GLU A 246 -8.29 6.48 -5.44
CA GLU A 246 -9.70 6.74 -5.80
C GLU A 246 -10.68 6.17 -4.77
N ARG A 247 -10.40 4.98 -4.23
CA ARG A 247 -11.19 4.39 -3.16
C ARG A 247 -11.04 5.18 -1.85
N LEU A 248 -9.83 5.65 -1.52
CA LEU A 248 -9.56 6.51 -0.37
C LEU A 248 -10.23 7.90 -0.50
N ALA A 249 -10.33 8.45 -1.71
CA ALA A 249 -10.94 9.75 -1.98
C ALA A 249 -12.44 9.82 -1.68
N LEU A 250 -13.09 8.67 -1.43
CA LEU A 250 -14.46 8.60 -0.96
C LEU A 250 -14.62 9.00 0.52
N HIS A 251 -13.52 9.16 1.25
CA HIS A 251 -13.48 9.34 2.71
C HIS A 251 -12.66 10.57 3.10
N ASP A 252 -13.16 11.34 4.04
CA ASP A 252 -12.47 12.54 4.53
C ASP A 252 -11.65 12.28 5.80
N SER A 253 -11.74 11.08 6.40
CA SER A 253 -11.02 10.71 7.61
C SER A 253 -10.57 9.25 7.61
N PHE A 254 -9.56 8.97 8.45
CA PHE A 254 -9.13 7.59 8.72
C PHE A 254 -10.29 6.71 9.23
N ALA A 255 -11.10 7.24 10.16
CA ALA A 255 -12.22 6.49 10.73
C ALA A 255 -13.23 6.07 9.65
N GLU A 256 -13.59 6.98 8.74
CA GLU A 256 -14.49 6.67 7.62
C GLU A 256 -13.90 5.60 6.69
N ALA A 257 -12.61 5.74 6.33
CA ALA A 257 -11.93 4.78 5.47
C ALA A 257 -11.85 3.38 6.12
N ARG A 258 -11.48 3.31 7.40
CA ARG A 258 -11.46 2.08 8.19
C ARG A 258 -12.84 1.41 8.27
N ASP A 259 -13.84 2.17 8.63
CA ASP A 259 -15.21 1.67 8.80
C ASP A 259 -15.83 1.24 7.45
N PHE A 260 -15.42 1.90 6.36
CA PHE A 260 -15.77 1.48 5.01
C PHE A 260 -15.09 0.16 4.65
N ALA A 261 -13.77 0.04 4.89
CA ALA A 261 -13.02 -1.17 4.58
C ALA A 261 -13.60 -2.40 5.31
N ALA A 262 -14.05 -2.25 6.55
CA ALA A 262 -14.65 -3.33 7.34
C ALA A 262 -15.94 -3.92 6.74
N ARG A 263 -16.56 -3.26 5.74
CA ARG A 263 -17.77 -3.75 5.06
C ARG A 263 -17.46 -4.72 3.91
N PHE A 264 -16.20 -4.80 3.49
CA PHE A 264 -15.79 -5.65 2.37
C PHE A 264 -14.87 -6.76 2.86
N PRO A 265 -15.04 -7.99 2.35
CA PRO A 265 -14.08 -9.06 2.61
C PRO A 265 -12.74 -8.71 1.95
N ILE A 266 -11.64 -8.99 2.65
CA ILE A 266 -10.31 -8.89 2.05
C ILE A 266 -10.13 -10.09 1.12
N ARG A 267 -10.36 -9.86 -0.17
CA ARG A 267 -10.06 -10.79 -1.26
C ARG A 267 -8.95 -10.21 -2.12
N THR A 268 -8.14 -11.10 -2.68
CA THR A 268 -7.08 -10.68 -3.59
C THR A 268 -7.69 -10.05 -4.84
N VAL A 269 -7.30 -8.82 -5.12
CA VAL A 269 -7.61 -8.11 -6.36
C VAL A 269 -6.66 -8.64 -7.42
N VAL A 270 -7.20 -9.39 -8.37
CA VAL A 270 -6.49 -9.85 -9.56
C VAL A 270 -7.03 -9.06 -10.75
N PRO A 271 -6.29 -8.07 -11.27
CA PRO A 271 -6.73 -7.34 -12.46
C PRO A 271 -6.75 -8.28 -13.68
N PHE A 272 -7.76 -8.14 -14.50
CA PHE A 272 -7.91 -8.95 -15.71
C PHE A 272 -8.23 -8.10 -16.94
N ARG A 273 -7.89 -8.61 -18.12
CA ARG A 273 -8.23 -7.96 -19.38
C ARG A 273 -9.69 -8.22 -19.73
N SER A 274 -10.40 -7.18 -20.10
CA SER A 274 -11.74 -7.23 -20.67
C SER A 274 -11.78 -6.43 -21.98
N GLU A 275 -12.77 -6.68 -22.82
CA GLU A 275 -12.99 -5.97 -24.07
C GLU A 275 -14.39 -5.35 -24.03
N VAL A 276 -14.50 -4.07 -24.39
CA VAL A 276 -15.77 -3.35 -24.54
C VAL A 276 -15.69 -2.58 -25.84
N ASP A 277 -16.64 -2.85 -26.74
CA ASP A 277 -16.75 -2.20 -28.05
C ASP A 277 -15.46 -2.26 -28.91
N GLY A 278 -14.74 -3.40 -28.83
CA GLY A 278 -13.48 -3.60 -29.55
C GLY A 278 -12.27 -2.89 -28.93
N GLU A 279 -12.41 -2.34 -27.74
CA GLU A 279 -11.34 -1.71 -26.99
C GLU A 279 -10.96 -2.53 -25.73
N ASP A 280 -9.67 -2.69 -25.50
CA ASP A 280 -9.13 -3.40 -24.35
C ASP A 280 -9.12 -2.57 -23.09
N TYR A 281 -9.56 -3.16 -21.99
CA TYR A 281 -9.58 -2.59 -20.64
C TYR A 281 -8.84 -3.47 -19.64
N LEU A 282 -8.16 -2.85 -18.68
CA LEU A 282 -7.76 -3.49 -17.43
C LEU A 282 -8.89 -3.31 -16.42
N THR A 283 -9.44 -4.42 -15.94
CA THR A 283 -10.67 -4.46 -15.14
C THR A 283 -10.42 -5.11 -13.78
N LEU A 284 -11.13 -4.62 -12.77
CA LEU A 284 -11.14 -5.14 -11.40
C LEU A 284 -12.49 -5.81 -11.10
N PRO A 285 -12.56 -6.72 -10.11
CA PRO A 285 -13.83 -7.15 -9.53
C PRO A 285 -14.64 -5.95 -9.02
N ASN A 286 -15.93 -5.93 -9.32
CA ASN A 286 -16.83 -4.78 -9.03
C ASN A 286 -17.45 -4.78 -7.62
N ASP A 287 -17.14 -5.79 -6.81
CA ASP A 287 -17.72 -6.04 -5.49
C ASP A 287 -16.75 -5.80 -4.33
N LEU A 288 -15.65 -5.05 -4.57
CA LEU A 288 -14.61 -4.75 -3.60
C LEU A 288 -14.57 -3.25 -3.19
N GLY A 289 -15.59 -2.49 -3.53
CA GLY A 289 -15.74 -1.08 -3.12
C GLY A 289 -14.85 -0.09 -3.85
N TYR A 290 -14.32 -0.45 -5.03
CA TYR A 290 -13.59 0.48 -5.89
C TYR A 290 -14.58 1.31 -6.72
N PRO A 291 -14.48 2.66 -6.72
CA PRO A 291 -15.40 3.51 -7.51
C PRO A 291 -15.13 3.42 -9.02
N VAL A 292 -13.90 3.10 -9.41
CA VAL A 292 -13.48 2.90 -10.79
C VAL A 292 -12.94 1.48 -10.93
N THR A 293 -13.63 0.65 -11.70
CA THR A 293 -13.31 -0.78 -11.84
C THR A 293 -12.70 -1.14 -13.18
N SER A 294 -12.64 -0.22 -14.16
CA SER A 294 -12.03 -0.49 -15.45
C SER A 294 -11.33 0.75 -16.01
N GLN A 295 -10.27 0.54 -16.78
CA GLN A 295 -9.56 1.59 -17.47
C GLN A 295 -9.03 1.08 -18.80
N SER A 296 -9.24 1.87 -19.89
CA SER A 296 -8.75 1.54 -21.21
C SER A 296 -7.22 1.43 -21.23
N PHE A 297 -6.69 0.40 -21.90
CA PHE A 297 -5.24 0.27 -22.12
C PHE A 297 -4.64 1.43 -22.92
N LYS A 298 -5.44 2.21 -23.65
CA LYS A 298 -4.97 3.43 -24.33
C LYS A 298 -4.60 4.55 -23.36
N THR A 299 -5.27 4.58 -22.20
CA THR A 299 -5.05 5.58 -21.16
C THR A 299 -4.15 5.05 -20.04
N ILE A 300 -3.97 3.73 -19.95
CA ILE A 300 -3.01 3.10 -19.05
C ILE A 300 -1.61 3.30 -19.65
N ARG A 301 -0.77 4.11 -19.02
CA ARG A 301 0.61 4.27 -19.46
C ARG A 301 1.48 3.16 -18.87
N ARG A 302 2.23 2.55 -19.75
CA ARG A 302 3.33 1.65 -19.38
C ARG A 302 4.50 2.53 -18.93
N GLY A 303 5.00 2.34 -17.71
CA GLY A 303 6.22 2.94 -17.23
C GLY A 303 7.45 2.31 -17.88
#